data_45ea72ad941e20276e95348b91cf82e2
#
_entry.id   45ea72ad941e20276e95348b91cf82e2
#
_cell.length_a   1.000
_cell.length_b   1.000
_cell.length_c   1.000
_cell.angle_alpha   90.00
_cell.angle_beta   90.00
_cell.angle_gamma   90.00
#
_symmetry.space_group_name_H-M   'P 1'
#
loop_
_entity.id
_entity.type
_entity.pdbx_description
1 polymer ?
#
loop_
_entity_poly.entity_id
_entity_poly.type
_entity_poly.pdbx_seq_one_letter_code
_entity_poly.pdbx_strand_id
1 'polypeptide(L)'
;MRKVDQNKKQKKDSLLDAAFGLFMENGFHKTSISDIVNQAGVAKGTFYLYFTDKYDLRNKLISHKAVQVFSNAYNALLNTEIKAFEEQIIFIIDHILTQFQEDHSLVFFISKHLSWALFKNSLIDAPEDGQENIYEDYCRLLKESGLHFNDPEIMIYMIIELISGTSYNSILYNQPKPIEELKPYLYETVKSIIRQNLSLDDSNVKEKSTVFYTDSSFSMEKRSPVSH
;
A
#
# COMPACT_ATOMS: atom_id res chain seq x y z
N MET A 1 8.63 -0.20 24.48
CA MET A 1 9.58 0.28 23.45
C MET A 1 10.74 1.01 24.14
N ARG A 2 12.00 0.63 23.90
CA ARG A 2 13.16 1.25 24.57
C ARG A 2 13.39 2.65 23.99
N LYS A 3 13.85 3.61 24.79
CA LYS A 3 14.13 5.01 24.38
C LYS A 3 15.06 5.12 23.17
N VAL A 4 15.94 4.13 22.98
CA VAL A 4 16.85 4.03 21.82
C VAL A 4 16.07 3.72 20.53
N ASP A 5 15.05 2.85 20.61
CA ASP A 5 14.23 2.44 19.45
C ASP A 5 13.30 3.59 19.01
N GLN A 6 12.78 4.34 19.99
CA GLN A 6 12.00 5.56 19.70
C GLN A 6 12.85 6.61 18.97
N ASN A 7 14.09 6.85 19.42
CA ASN A 7 15.00 7.79 18.75
C ASN A 7 15.39 7.33 17.33
N LYS A 8 15.53 6.01 17.10
CA LYS A 8 15.79 5.48 15.75
C LYS A 8 14.60 5.72 14.83
N LYS A 9 13.39 5.35 15.30
CA LYS A 9 12.15 5.58 14.54
C LYS A 9 11.98 7.06 14.20
N GLN A 10 12.10 7.94 15.18
CA GLN A 10 11.96 9.38 14.99
C GLN A 10 12.93 9.94 13.93
N LYS A 11 14.20 9.51 13.92
CA LYS A 11 15.19 9.95 12.92
C LYS A 11 14.84 9.42 11.52
N LYS A 12 14.36 8.18 11.41
CA LYS A 12 13.91 7.62 10.15
C LYS A 12 12.70 8.39 9.61
N ASP A 13 11.70 8.63 10.45
CA ASP A 13 10.48 9.35 10.08
C ASP A 13 10.82 10.80 9.66
N SER A 14 11.73 11.51 10.38
CA SER A 14 12.19 12.84 9.98
C SER A 14 12.86 12.86 8.61
N LEU A 15 13.63 11.80 8.25
CA LEU A 15 14.24 11.68 6.92
C LEU A 15 13.19 11.43 5.84
N LEU A 16 12.17 10.62 6.11
CA LEU A 16 11.07 10.34 5.19
C LEU A 16 10.22 11.59 4.94
N ASP A 17 9.87 12.33 5.99
CA ASP A 17 9.07 13.56 5.88
C ASP A 17 9.83 14.68 5.16
N ALA A 18 11.12 14.87 5.47
CA ALA A 18 11.98 15.83 4.77
C ALA A 18 12.09 15.47 3.28
N ALA A 19 12.28 14.19 2.96
CA ALA A 19 12.35 13.73 1.58
C ALA A 19 11.03 13.93 0.84
N PHE A 20 9.89 13.65 1.47
CA PHE A 20 8.58 13.86 0.87
C PHE A 20 8.39 15.34 0.48
N GLY A 21 8.60 16.27 1.41
CA GLY A 21 8.49 17.68 1.13
C GLY A 21 9.39 18.15 -0.01
N LEU A 22 10.68 17.76 0.03
CA LEU A 22 11.64 18.15 -1.00
C LEU A 22 11.36 17.51 -2.37
N PHE A 23 10.87 16.28 -2.41
CA PHE A 23 10.50 15.64 -3.68
C PHE A 23 9.26 16.29 -4.31
N MET A 24 8.32 16.75 -3.49
CA MET A 24 7.14 17.48 -3.98
C MET A 24 7.50 18.89 -4.46
N GLU A 25 8.38 19.59 -3.74
CA GLU A 25 8.77 20.97 -4.06
C GLU A 25 9.73 21.05 -5.25
N ASN A 26 10.82 20.27 -5.22
CA ASN A 26 11.94 20.40 -6.15
C ASN A 26 11.98 19.27 -7.20
N GLY A 27 11.21 18.19 -6.97
CA GLY A 27 11.27 16.96 -7.74
C GLY A 27 12.40 16.03 -7.31
N PHE A 28 12.21 14.72 -7.57
CA PHE A 28 13.15 13.67 -7.17
C PHE A 28 14.58 13.90 -7.67
N HIS A 29 14.74 14.28 -8.95
CA HIS A 29 16.07 14.39 -9.56
C HIS A 29 16.90 15.56 -9.00
N LYS A 30 16.26 16.68 -8.70
CA LYS A 30 16.93 17.89 -8.20
C LYS A 30 17.21 17.85 -6.70
N THR A 31 16.63 16.94 -5.95
CA THR A 31 16.85 16.79 -4.51
C THR A 31 18.06 15.91 -4.24
N SER A 32 19.02 16.37 -3.46
CA SER A 32 20.20 15.62 -3.03
C SER A 32 20.01 14.99 -1.65
N ILE A 33 20.82 13.95 -1.32
CA ILE A 33 20.85 13.39 0.04
C ILE A 33 21.26 14.47 1.06
N SER A 34 22.13 15.41 0.66
CA SER A 34 22.56 16.50 1.54
C SER A 34 21.41 17.45 1.89
N ASP A 35 20.52 17.74 0.92
CA ASP A 35 19.33 18.55 1.18
C ASP A 35 18.39 17.85 2.16
N ILE A 36 18.17 16.54 1.96
CA ILE A 36 17.30 15.74 2.82
C ILE A 36 17.81 15.71 4.28
N VAL A 37 19.09 15.43 4.50
CA VAL A 37 19.64 15.34 5.86
C VAL A 37 19.68 16.70 6.55
N ASN A 38 19.94 17.78 5.80
CA ASN A 38 19.88 19.15 6.31
C ASN A 38 18.47 19.53 6.75
N GLN A 39 17.47 19.23 5.91
CA GLN A 39 16.05 19.46 6.21
C GLN A 39 15.57 18.62 7.41
N ALA A 40 16.03 17.37 7.50
CA ALA A 40 15.70 16.47 8.61
C ALA A 40 16.45 16.78 9.92
N GLY A 41 17.45 17.68 9.89
CA GLY A 41 18.25 18.02 11.05
C GLY A 41 19.15 16.88 11.55
N VAL A 42 19.63 15.99 10.65
CA VAL A 42 20.47 14.85 11.02
C VAL A 42 21.80 14.86 10.25
N ALA A 43 22.80 14.15 10.80
CA ALA A 43 24.08 14.00 10.12
C ALA A 43 23.94 13.07 8.89
N LYS A 44 24.75 13.31 7.84
CA LYS A 44 24.74 12.49 6.60
C LYS A 44 24.99 11.00 6.87
N GLY A 45 25.81 10.65 7.84
CA GLY A 45 26.00 9.25 8.27
C GLY A 45 24.74 8.60 8.81
N THR A 46 23.82 9.37 9.40
CA THR A 46 22.54 8.87 9.89
C THR A 46 21.65 8.37 8.74
N PHE A 47 21.69 9.02 7.58
CA PHE A 47 20.97 8.57 6.38
C PHE A 47 21.32 7.13 6.00
N TYR A 48 22.62 6.83 5.94
CA TYR A 48 23.12 5.51 5.54
C TYR A 48 22.90 4.40 6.56
N LEU A 49 22.42 4.72 7.76
CA LEU A 49 21.93 3.71 8.72
C LEU A 49 20.55 3.15 8.34
N TYR A 50 19.77 3.90 7.55
CA TYR A 50 18.39 3.54 7.20
C TYR A 50 18.18 3.28 5.71
N PHE A 51 18.95 3.93 4.85
CA PHE A 51 18.77 3.89 3.40
C PHE A 51 20.11 3.73 2.69
N THR A 52 20.14 2.83 1.71
CA THR A 52 21.35 2.58 0.90
C THR A 52 21.64 3.75 -0.04
N ASP A 53 20.59 4.33 -0.61
CA ASP A 53 20.66 5.49 -1.51
C ASP A 53 19.34 6.25 -1.56
N LYS A 54 19.26 7.25 -2.44
CA LYS A 54 18.06 8.08 -2.63
C LYS A 54 16.89 7.30 -3.26
N TYR A 55 17.16 6.26 -4.05
CA TYR A 55 16.11 5.42 -4.65
C TYR A 55 15.50 4.47 -3.61
N ASP A 56 16.32 3.89 -2.74
CA ASP A 56 15.87 3.09 -1.61
C ASP A 56 14.98 3.93 -0.67
N LEU A 57 15.43 5.14 -0.31
CA LEU A 57 14.62 6.07 0.47
C LEU A 57 13.28 6.36 -0.21
N ARG A 58 13.27 6.67 -1.53
CA ARG A 58 12.03 6.93 -2.27
C ARG A 58 11.07 5.73 -2.22
N ASN A 59 11.58 4.53 -2.46
CA ASN A 59 10.76 3.33 -2.46
C ASN A 59 10.15 3.07 -1.07
N LYS A 60 10.96 3.18 -0.01
CA LYS A 60 10.47 3.07 1.37
C LYS A 60 9.49 4.19 1.74
N LEU A 61 9.68 5.40 1.21
CA LEU A 61 8.76 6.51 1.41
C LEU A 61 7.40 6.25 0.73
N ILE A 62 7.39 5.73 -0.50
CA ILE A 62 6.14 5.35 -1.20
C ILE A 62 5.38 4.32 -0.37
N SER A 63 6.06 3.26 0.07
CA SER A 63 5.48 2.23 0.93
C SER A 63 4.95 2.81 2.25
N HIS A 64 5.73 3.65 2.92
CA HIS A 64 5.34 4.29 4.17
C HIS A 64 4.08 5.14 4.02
N LYS A 65 3.99 5.97 2.97
CA LYS A 65 2.80 6.79 2.71
C LYS A 65 1.59 5.93 2.32
N ALA A 66 1.77 4.86 1.55
CA ALA A 66 0.69 3.93 1.22
C ALA A 66 0.14 3.23 2.48
N VAL A 67 1.03 2.78 3.38
CA VAL A 67 0.63 2.21 4.68
C VAL A 67 -0.17 3.23 5.49
N GLN A 68 0.28 4.49 5.61
CA GLN A 68 -0.44 5.53 6.35
C GLN A 68 -1.86 5.75 5.81
N VAL A 69 -2.00 5.88 4.48
CA VAL A 69 -3.30 6.11 3.82
C VAL A 69 -4.25 4.93 4.06
N PHE A 70 -3.75 3.71 3.92
CA PHE A 70 -4.56 2.51 4.18
C PHE A 70 -4.93 2.37 5.65
N SER A 71 -3.98 2.52 6.56
CA SER A 71 -4.23 2.41 8.01
C SER A 71 -5.24 3.43 8.49
N ASN A 72 -5.20 4.67 7.99
CA ASN A 72 -6.23 5.67 8.29
C ASN A 72 -7.62 5.19 7.86
N ALA A 73 -7.73 4.63 6.66
CA ALA A 73 -9.01 4.13 6.14
C ALA A 73 -9.50 2.90 6.92
N TYR A 74 -8.60 1.97 7.26
CA TYR A 74 -8.93 0.79 8.04
C TYR A 74 -9.35 1.15 9.47
N ASN A 75 -8.62 2.05 10.14
CA ASN A 75 -8.98 2.53 11.47
C ASN A 75 -10.32 3.28 11.47
N ALA A 76 -10.64 4.01 10.39
CA ALA A 76 -11.97 4.61 10.23
C ALA A 76 -13.06 3.54 10.08
N LEU A 77 -12.82 2.47 9.32
CA LEU A 77 -13.73 1.33 9.18
C LEU A 77 -14.03 0.67 10.51
N LEU A 78 -13.03 0.49 11.39
CA LEU A 78 -13.21 -0.14 12.71
C LEU A 78 -14.16 0.65 13.62
N ASN A 79 -14.41 1.93 13.35
CA ASN A 79 -15.37 2.77 14.05
C ASN A 79 -16.79 2.75 13.44
N THR A 80 -17.03 1.87 12.47
CA THR A 80 -18.33 1.68 11.81
C THR A 80 -18.97 0.36 12.21
N GLU A 81 -20.26 0.19 11.88
CA GLU A 81 -20.97 -1.07 12.04
C GLU A 81 -21.08 -1.87 10.73
N ILE A 82 -20.29 -1.52 9.71
CA ILE A 82 -20.30 -2.18 8.40
C ILE A 82 -19.76 -3.61 8.54
N LYS A 83 -20.59 -4.61 8.19
CA LYS A 83 -20.23 -6.03 8.32
C LYS A 83 -20.04 -6.74 6.98
N ALA A 84 -20.75 -6.28 5.93
CA ALA A 84 -20.65 -6.90 4.63
C ALA A 84 -19.29 -6.61 4.01
N PHE A 85 -18.54 -7.65 3.61
CA PHE A 85 -17.19 -7.55 3.07
C PHE A 85 -17.09 -6.57 1.89
N GLU A 86 -18.03 -6.65 0.93
CA GLU A 86 -18.06 -5.72 -0.21
C GLU A 86 -18.14 -4.26 0.26
N GLU A 87 -19.00 -3.97 1.22
CA GLU A 87 -19.19 -2.61 1.74
C GLU A 87 -17.99 -2.14 2.57
N GLN A 88 -17.30 -3.04 3.28
CA GLN A 88 -16.05 -2.73 3.98
C GLN A 88 -14.95 -2.33 2.99
N ILE A 89 -14.79 -3.08 1.90
CA ILE A 89 -13.82 -2.76 0.84
C ILE A 89 -14.17 -1.43 0.16
N ILE A 90 -15.44 -1.18 -0.16
CA ILE A 90 -15.88 0.10 -0.73
C ILE A 90 -15.63 1.26 0.24
N PHE A 91 -15.90 1.10 1.52
CA PHE A 91 -15.64 2.12 2.54
C PHE A 91 -14.15 2.47 2.61
N ILE A 92 -13.25 1.45 2.63
CA ILE A 92 -11.80 1.67 2.62
C ILE A 92 -11.39 2.44 1.36
N ILE A 93 -11.88 2.05 0.19
CA ILE A 93 -11.58 2.71 -1.08
C ILE A 93 -12.06 4.17 -1.07
N ASP A 94 -13.31 4.43 -0.65
CA ASP A 94 -13.85 5.78 -0.58
C ASP A 94 -13.04 6.68 0.35
N HIS A 95 -12.65 6.16 1.51
CA HIS A 95 -11.83 6.89 2.47
C HIS A 95 -10.42 7.18 1.92
N ILE A 96 -9.81 6.25 1.16
CA ILE A 96 -8.53 6.47 0.47
C ILE A 96 -8.68 7.55 -0.60
N LEU A 97 -9.74 7.49 -1.43
CA LEU A 97 -10.00 8.49 -2.46
C LEU A 97 -10.25 9.88 -1.85
N THR A 98 -10.91 9.96 -0.70
CA THR A 98 -11.11 11.20 0.05
C THR A 98 -9.77 11.79 0.52
N GLN A 99 -8.88 10.98 1.11
CA GLN A 99 -7.53 11.43 1.49
C GLN A 99 -6.74 11.96 0.27
N PHE A 100 -6.89 11.33 -0.89
CA PHE A 100 -6.25 11.76 -2.13
C PHE A 100 -6.83 13.09 -2.67
N GLN A 101 -8.12 13.36 -2.45
CA GLN A 101 -8.73 14.65 -2.81
C GLN A 101 -8.30 15.77 -1.85
N GLU A 102 -8.12 15.47 -0.58
CA GLU A 102 -7.65 16.42 0.43
C GLU A 102 -6.17 16.76 0.26
N ASP A 103 -5.35 15.78 -0.15
CA ASP A 103 -3.93 15.97 -0.41
C ASP A 103 -3.51 15.38 -1.77
N HIS A 104 -3.49 16.22 -2.79
CA HIS A 104 -3.06 15.86 -4.14
C HIS A 104 -1.62 15.37 -4.21
N SER A 105 -0.77 15.73 -3.22
CA SER A 105 0.61 15.23 -3.14
C SER A 105 0.64 13.73 -2.91
N LEU A 106 -0.31 13.20 -2.13
CA LEU A 106 -0.43 11.76 -1.89
C LEU A 106 -0.76 11.01 -3.17
N VAL A 107 -1.77 11.45 -3.93
CA VAL A 107 -2.13 10.78 -5.18
C VAL A 107 -1.02 10.86 -6.20
N PHE A 108 -0.36 12.02 -6.33
CA PHE A 108 0.77 12.19 -7.24
C PHE A 108 1.91 11.24 -6.89
N PHE A 109 2.22 11.10 -5.61
CA PHE A 109 3.36 10.32 -5.16
C PHE A 109 3.07 8.81 -5.10
N ILE A 110 1.89 8.41 -4.61
CA ILE A 110 1.52 7.01 -4.43
C ILE A 110 1.06 6.40 -5.76
N SER A 111 0.01 6.96 -6.39
CA SER A 111 -0.63 6.33 -7.55
C SER A 111 0.29 6.16 -8.75
N LYS A 112 1.26 7.06 -8.94
CA LYS A 112 2.20 6.99 -10.06
C LYS A 112 3.36 6.03 -9.82
N HIS A 113 3.71 5.77 -8.57
CA HIS A 113 4.95 5.07 -8.19
C HIS A 113 4.72 3.78 -7.42
N LEU A 114 3.51 3.55 -6.91
CA LEU A 114 3.17 2.30 -6.23
C LEU A 114 3.03 1.20 -7.29
N SER A 115 4.06 0.36 -7.39
CA SER A 115 3.96 -0.89 -8.15
C SER A 115 3.49 -2.01 -7.23
N TRP A 116 2.89 -3.06 -7.83
CA TRP A 116 2.53 -4.27 -7.09
C TRP A 116 3.72 -4.84 -6.28
N ALA A 117 4.94 -4.82 -6.84
CA ALA A 117 6.11 -5.29 -6.14
C ALA A 117 6.43 -4.48 -4.87
N LEU A 118 6.30 -3.14 -4.91
CA LEU A 118 6.47 -2.29 -3.74
C LEU A 118 5.35 -2.49 -2.74
N PHE A 119 4.12 -2.62 -3.20
CA PHE A 119 2.96 -2.92 -2.37
C PHE A 119 3.12 -4.28 -1.69
N LYS A 120 3.47 -5.33 -2.45
CA LYS A 120 3.70 -6.68 -1.93
C LYS A 120 4.84 -6.73 -0.90
N ASN A 121 5.97 -6.09 -1.17
CA ASN A 121 7.08 -6.02 -0.24
C ASN A 121 6.71 -5.29 1.06
N SER A 122 5.89 -4.25 0.97
CA SER A 122 5.39 -3.52 2.14
C SER A 122 4.34 -4.31 2.94
N LEU A 123 3.68 -5.29 2.28
CA LEU A 123 2.66 -6.13 2.88
C LEU A 123 3.23 -7.40 3.51
N ILE A 124 4.27 -8.00 2.89
CA ILE A 124 4.77 -9.34 3.22
C ILE A 124 6.09 -9.27 3.99
N ASP A 125 6.98 -8.35 3.62
CA ASP A 125 8.19 -8.12 4.41
C ASP A 125 7.77 -7.55 5.77
N ALA A 126 8.09 -8.29 6.81
CA ALA A 126 7.71 -7.99 8.18
C ALA A 126 7.84 -6.49 8.47
N PRO A 127 6.79 -5.84 8.99
CA PRO A 127 6.86 -4.43 9.32
C PRO A 127 8.07 -4.22 10.24
N GLU A 128 8.95 -3.28 9.87
CA GLU A 128 9.99 -2.85 10.79
C GLU A 128 9.29 -2.45 12.08
N ASP A 129 9.75 -2.94 13.21
CA ASP A 129 9.17 -2.83 14.56
C ASP A 129 8.08 -1.74 14.73
N GLY A 130 6.81 -2.16 14.81
CA GLY A 130 5.67 -1.32 15.17
C GLY A 130 4.96 -0.59 14.01
N GLN A 131 5.16 -0.99 12.76
CA GLN A 131 4.28 -0.59 11.65
C GLN A 131 3.05 -1.52 11.56
N GLU A 132 1.91 -0.95 11.24
CA GLU A 132 0.68 -1.68 10.93
C GLU A 132 0.90 -2.52 9.66
N ASN A 133 0.40 -3.75 9.67
CA ASN A 133 0.56 -4.66 8.54
C ASN A 133 -0.75 -4.70 7.73
N ILE A 134 -0.79 -3.97 6.64
CA ILE A 134 -1.95 -3.90 5.73
C ILE A 134 -2.42 -5.32 5.31
N TYR A 135 -1.49 -6.24 5.10
CA TYR A 135 -1.83 -7.59 4.67
C TYR A 135 -2.52 -8.39 5.78
N GLU A 136 -2.09 -8.23 7.02
CA GLU A 136 -2.76 -8.85 8.16
C GLU A 136 -4.18 -8.30 8.33
N ASP A 137 -4.37 -6.99 8.15
CA ASP A 137 -5.68 -6.36 8.21
C ASP A 137 -6.60 -6.87 7.08
N TYR A 138 -6.07 -6.99 5.87
CA TYR A 138 -6.80 -7.59 4.76
C TYR A 138 -7.15 -9.06 5.02
N CYS A 139 -6.21 -9.87 5.50
CA CYS A 139 -6.46 -11.26 5.89
C CYS A 139 -7.51 -11.38 7.00
N ARG A 140 -7.54 -10.40 7.92
CA ARG A 140 -8.56 -10.34 8.97
C ARG A 140 -9.94 -10.09 8.37
N LEU A 141 -10.09 -9.12 7.47
CA LEU A 141 -11.35 -8.85 6.77
C LEU A 141 -11.85 -10.08 6.01
N LEU A 142 -10.96 -10.77 5.28
CA LEU A 142 -11.30 -12.01 4.59
C LEU A 142 -11.82 -13.09 5.56
N LYS A 143 -11.11 -13.30 6.67
CA LYS A 143 -11.47 -14.31 7.67
C LYS A 143 -12.79 -13.98 8.36
N GLU A 144 -12.99 -12.71 8.74
CA GLU A 144 -14.20 -12.27 9.44
C GLU A 144 -15.44 -12.27 8.53
N SER A 145 -15.26 -12.13 7.21
CA SER A 145 -16.35 -12.21 6.25
C SER A 145 -17.02 -13.59 6.20
N GLY A 146 -16.29 -14.65 6.55
CA GLY A 146 -16.74 -16.04 6.38
C GLY A 146 -16.89 -16.48 4.93
N LEU A 147 -16.50 -15.65 3.95
CA LEU A 147 -16.57 -15.92 2.53
C LEU A 147 -15.32 -16.67 2.05
N HIS A 148 -15.48 -17.48 1.02
CA HIS A 148 -14.38 -18.19 0.38
C HIS A 148 -14.12 -17.58 -1.00
N PHE A 149 -12.85 -17.26 -1.26
CA PHE A 149 -12.42 -16.67 -2.52
C PHE A 149 -11.46 -17.62 -3.24
N ASN A 150 -11.55 -17.67 -4.57
CA ASN A 150 -10.70 -18.52 -5.40
C ASN A 150 -9.22 -18.09 -5.33
N ASP A 151 -8.96 -16.79 -5.45
CA ASP A 151 -7.63 -16.20 -5.35
C ASP A 151 -7.69 -14.80 -4.74
N PRO A 152 -7.61 -14.69 -3.40
CA PRO A 152 -7.66 -13.40 -2.71
C PRO A 152 -6.50 -12.45 -3.07
N GLU A 153 -5.33 -12.99 -3.44
CA GLU A 153 -4.17 -12.17 -3.83
C GLU A 153 -4.40 -11.51 -5.20
N ILE A 154 -4.89 -12.27 -6.18
CA ILE A 154 -5.25 -11.71 -7.49
C ILE A 154 -6.41 -10.72 -7.35
N MET A 155 -7.39 -11.01 -6.52
CA MET A 155 -8.54 -10.13 -6.27
C MET A 155 -8.08 -8.75 -5.76
N ILE A 156 -7.28 -8.70 -4.72
CA ILE A 156 -6.79 -7.43 -4.17
C ILE A 156 -5.83 -6.71 -5.12
N TYR A 157 -4.99 -7.46 -5.85
CA TYR A 157 -4.14 -6.91 -6.89
C TYR A 157 -4.95 -6.15 -7.96
N MET A 158 -6.00 -6.77 -8.51
CA MET A 158 -6.84 -6.15 -9.52
C MET A 158 -7.56 -4.90 -8.99
N ILE A 159 -8.03 -4.94 -7.73
CA ILE A 159 -8.66 -3.77 -7.09
C ILE A 159 -7.67 -2.62 -6.94
N ILE A 160 -6.45 -2.88 -6.47
CA ILE A 160 -5.42 -1.85 -6.29
C ILE A 160 -5.04 -1.22 -7.63
N GLU A 161 -4.78 -2.02 -8.66
CA GLU A 161 -4.42 -1.52 -10.00
C GLU A 161 -5.56 -0.70 -10.62
N LEU A 162 -6.80 -1.14 -10.46
CA LEU A 162 -7.97 -0.39 -10.91
C LEU A 162 -8.04 0.99 -10.24
N ILE A 163 -7.96 1.04 -8.91
CA ILE A 163 -8.06 2.29 -8.15
C ILE A 163 -6.86 3.20 -8.45
N SER A 164 -5.64 2.68 -8.42
CA SER A 164 -4.43 3.46 -8.66
C SER A 164 -4.39 4.05 -10.07
N GLY A 165 -4.75 3.24 -11.09
CA GLY A 165 -4.74 3.69 -12.48
C GLY A 165 -5.82 4.71 -12.81
N THR A 166 -7.00 4.61 -12.19
CA THR A 166 -8.15 5.47 -12.50
C THR A 166 -8.16 6.75 -11.67
N SER A 167 -7.74 6.71 -10.40
CA SER A 167 -7.82 7.86 -9.49
C SER A 167 -6.88 9.00 -9.88
N TYR A 168 -5.68 8.70 -10.37
CA TYR A 168 -4.65 9.69 -10.68
C TYR A 168 -5.16 10.78 -11.63
N ASN A 169 -5.64 10.38 -12.82
CA ASN A 169 -6.11 11.35 -13.82
C ASN A 169 -7.44 12.01 -13.41
N SER A 170 -8.30 11.26 -12.74
CA SER A 170 -9.61 11.75 -12.31
C SER A 170 -9.50 12.82 -11.21
N ILE A 171 -8.60 12.62 -10.22
CA ILE A 171 -8.41 13.57 -9.12
C ILE A 171 -7.60 14.79 -9.56
N LEU A 172 -6.49 14.58 -10.30
CA LEU A 172 -5.58 15.69 -10.63
C LEU A 172 -6.03 16.51 -11.84
N TYR A 173 -6.70 15.89 -12.80
CA TYR A 173 -7.00 16.52 -14.09
C TYR A 173 -8.48 16.48 -14.46
N ASN A 174 -9.36 15.91 -13.66
CA ASN A 174 -10.76 15.67 -13.92
C ASN A 174 -11.00 14.88 -15.24
N GLN A 175 -10.12 13.92 -15.55
CA GLN A 175 -10.17 13.15 -16.79
C GLN A 175 -10.29 11.65 -16.55
N PRO A 176 -11.15 10.93 -17.29
CA PRO A 176 -12.13 11.44 -18.24
C PRO A 176 -13.27 12.22 -17.57
N LYS A 177 -13.44 12.10 -16.24
CA LYS A 177 -14.40 12.78 -15.40
C LYS A 177 -13.83 13.05 -14.01
N PRO A 178 -14.37 14.03 -13.26
CA PRO A 178 -14.05 14.21 -11.85
C PRO A 178 -14.30 12.93 -11.05
N ILE A 179 -13.53 12.72 -9.98
CA ILE A 179 -13.57 11.48 -9.19
C ILE A 179 -14.97 11.20 -8.61
N GLU A 180 -15.73 12.22 -8.22
CA GLU A 180 -17.09 12.04 -7.71
C GLU A 180 -18.06 11.45 -8.74
N GLU A 181 -17.87 11.78 -10.02
CA GLU A 181 -18.64 11.16 -11.10
C GLU A 181 -18.12 9.75 -11.45
N LEU A 182 -16.85 9.48 -11.19
CA LEU A 182 -16.22 8.18 -11.46
C LEU A 182 -16.49 7.15 -10.36
N LYS A 183 -16.57 7.56 -9.09
CA LYS A 183 -16.78 6.69 -7.92
C LYS A 183 -17.89 5.63 -8.12
N PRO A 184 -19.08 5.94 -8.59
CA PRO A 184 -20.14 4.92 -8.78
C PRO A 184 -19.71 3.79 -9.71
N TYR A 185 -19.01 4.08 -10.80
CA TYR A 185 -18.51 3.08 -11.75
C TYR A 185 -17.38 2.24 -11.13
N LEU A 186 -16.48 2.88 -10.37
CA LEU A 186 -15.41 2.20 -9.67
C LEU A 186 -15.97 1.20 -8.65
N TYR A 187 -16.92 1.62 -7.85
CA TYR A 187 -17.50 0.77 -6.79
C TYR A 187 -18.21 -0.44 -7.38
N GLU A 188 -19.00 -0.27 -8.42
CA GLU A 188 -19.67 -1.40 -9.08
C GLU A 188 -18.66 -2.34 -9.75
N THR A 189 -17.58 -1.81 -10.32
CA THR A 189 -16.49 -2.64 -10.88
C THR A 189 -15.78 -3.42 -9.78
N VAL A 190 -15.46 -2.78 -8.65
CA VAL A 190 -14.84 -3.45 -7.49
C VAL A 190 -15.75 -4.56 -6.96
N LYS A 191 -17.05 -4.30 -6.77
CA LYS A 191 -18.03 -5.32 -6.37
C LYS A 191 -18.07 -6.48 -7.36
N SER A 192 -17.97 -6.20 -8.65
CA SER A 192 -17.91 -7.24 -9.70
C SER A 192 -16.65 -8.10 -9.59
N ILE A 193 -15.48 -7.49 -9.32
CA ILE A 193 -14.22 -8.21 -9.09
C ILE A 193 -14.36 -9.12 -7.87
N ILE A 194 -14.92 -8.64 -6.76
CA ILE A 194 -15.14 -9.42 -5.54
C ILE A 194 -16.06 -10.62 -5.84
N ARG A 195 -17.20 -10.38 -6.48
CA ARG A 195 -18.20 -11.45 -6.81
C ARG A 195 -17.65 -12.50 -7.76
N GLN A 196 -16.85 -12.12 -8.74
CA GLN A 196 -16.21 -13.06 -9.67
C GLN A 196 -15.16 -13.95 -8.99
N ASN A 197 -14.59 -13.49 -7.88
CA ASN A 197 -13.63 -14.27 -7.11
C ASN A 197 -14.27 -15.11 -6.00
N LEU A 198 -15.58 -15.00 -5.74
CA LEU A 198 -16.27 -15.87 -4.80
C LEU A 198 -16.24 -17.33 -5.30
N SER A 199 -15.89 -18.23 -4.41
CA SER A 199 -15.95 -19.68 -4.69
C SER A 199 -17.39 -20.15 -4.68
N LEU A 200 -17.80 -20.86 -5.74
CA LEU A 200 -19.16 -21.41 -5.88
C LEU A 200 -19.34 -22.74 -5.13
N ASP A 201 -18.30 -23.29 -4.49
CA ASP A 201 -18.33 -24.61 -3.85
C ASP A 201 -18.34 -24.52 -2.32
N ASP A 202 -19.52 -24.47 -1.75
CA ASP A 202 -19.76 -24.69 -0.30
C ASP A 202 -19.63 -26.17 0.15
N SER A 203 -19.39 -27.11 -0.76
CA SER A 203 -19.50 -28.53 -0.46
C SER A 203 -18.21 -29.35 -0.37
N ASN A 204 -17.01 -28.78 -0.65
CA ASN A 204 -15.75 -29.56 -0.67
C ASN A 204 -14.50 -28.87 -0.11
N VAL A 205 -14.61 -27.91 0.82
CA VAL A 205 -13.47 -27.15 1.36
C VAL A 205 -13.09 -27.63 2.77
N LYS A 206 -12.86 -28.95 2.98
CA LYS A 206 -12.20 -29.42 4.21
C LYS A 206 -10.70 -29.71 4.07
N GLU A 207 -10.11 -29.62 2.88
CA GLU A 207 -8.72 -30.07 2.70
C GLU A 207 -7.73 -29.08 2.06
N LYS A 208 -8.13 -27.88 1.62
CA LYS A 208 -7.18 -26.94 0.96
C LYS A 208 -6.85 -25.67 1.71
N SER A 209 -7.45 -25.41 2.85
CA SER A 209 -7.20 -24.18 3.64
C SER A 209 -5.95 -24.19 4.53
N THR A 210 -5.08 -25.20 4.40
CA THR A 210 -3.85 -25.29 5.22
C THR A 210 -2.57 -24.87 4.48
N VAL A 211 -2.64 -24.49 3.20
CA VAL A 211 -1.43 -24.28 2.36
C VAL A 211 -0.93 -22.83 2.39
N PHE A 212 -1.71 -21.86 2.83
CA PHE A 212 -1.29 -20.44 2.79
C PHE A 212 -0.50 -19.93 4.00
N TYR A 213 -0.30 -20.73 5.04
CA TYR A 213 0.26 -20.22 6.30
C TYR A 213 1.63 -20.77 6.71
N THR A 214 2.25 -21.67 5.94
CA THR A 214 3.52 -22.30 6.39
C THR A 214 4.49 -22.64 5.25
N ASP A 215 4.77 -21.79 4.27
CA ASP A 215 5.95 -22.08 3.45
C ASP A 215 6.72 -20.81 3.05
N SER A 216 7.65 -20.44 3.92
CA SER A 216 8.74 -19.49 3.65
C SER A 216 9.89 -20.12 2.87
N SER A 217 9.61 -21.07 1.97
CA SER A 217 10.63 -21.74 1.15
C SER A 217 10.29 -21.67 -0.35
N PHE A 218 10.24 -20.45 -0.90
CA PHE A 218 10.33 -20.30 -2.34
C PHE A 218 11.80 -20.10 -2.71
N SER A 219 12.51 -21.20 -2.95
CA SER A 219 13.86 -21.19 -3.51
C SER A 219 13.83 -20.62 -4.92
N MET A 220 14.51 -19.49 -5.12
CA MET A 220 14.83 -18.97 -6.45
C MET A 220 15.72 -19.98 -7.18
N GLU A 221 15.19 -20.73 -8.11
CA GLU A 221 15.97 -21.39 -9.14
C GLU A 221 16.60 -20.31 -10.06
N LYS A 222 17.91 -20.18 -9.95
CA LYS A 222 18.73 -19.35 -10.84
C LYS A 222 18.63 -19.89 -12.26
N ARG A 223 17.90 -19.21 -13.14
CA ARG A 223 18.05 -19.41 -14.58
C ARG A 223 19.31 -18.70 -15.02
N SER A 224 20.28 -19.48 -15.51
CA SER A 224 21.50 -19.03 -16.16
C SER A 224 21.19 -18.24 -17.43
N PRO A 225 22.00 -17.22 -17.80
CA PRO A 225 21.81 -16.47 -19.02
C PRO A 225 22.17 -17.32 -20.23
N VAL A 226 21.26 -17.40 -21.20
CA VAL A 226 21.53 -17.97 -22.52
C VAL A 226 22.36 -16.94 -23.30
N SER A 227 23.58 -17.35 -23.63
CA SER A 227 24.47 -16.66 -24.58
C SER A 227 23.93 -16.81 -26.01
N HIS A 228 23.65 -15.67 -26.65
CA HIS A 228 23.94 -15.43 -28.07
C HIS A 228 23.98 -13.92 -28.32
#